data_5c74f97ad19f8ed126a2646ba75d78fc
#
_entry.id   5c74f97ad19f8ed126a2646ba75d78fc
#
_cell.length_a   1.000
_cell.length_b   1.000
_cell.length_c   1.000
_cell.angle_alpha   90.00
_cell.angle_beta   90.00
_cell.angle_gamma   90.00
#
_symmetry.space_group_name_H-M   'P 1'
#
loop_
_entity.id
_entity.type
_entity.pdbx_description
1 polymer ?
#
loop_
_entity_poly.entity_id
_entity_poly.type
_entity_poly.pdbx_seq_one_letter_code
_entity_poly.pdbx_strand_id
1 'polypeptide(L)'
;ETVSDVRFLRKGTKYSEAGLDFAKWAREIDPSIPILLQSTQRENETMANEVNADFLHKNSPTLLNDLRNFMVANFGFGDFVFRLPNKKEVDRASTLEQFLNGIQTIPVDSLLFHANSHHFSNWIAARTEFRLASRLRKIFAHDFKDGELLRNHLIKEINSNIDNSKEKFLDTKSSKRRAQKSNFLRLS
;
A
#
# COMPACT_ATOMS: atom_id res chain seq x y z
N GLU A 1 -2.12 4.64 -7.47
CA GLU A 1 -0.98 5.31 -6.80
C GLU A 1 -0.24 6.13 -7.82
N THR A 2 -0.11 7.44 -7.60
CA THR A 2 0.40 8.32 -8.66
C THR A 2 1.24 9.47 -8.12
N VAL A 3 2.41 9.63 -8.73
CA VAL A 3 3.24 10.83 -8.65
C VAL A 3 3.20 11.50 -10.02
N SER A 4 2.80 12.76 -10.09
CA SER A 4 2.66 13.47 -11.36
C SER A 4 3.15 14.91 -11.27
N ASP A 5 3.60 15.45 -12.40
CA ASP A 5 3.77 16.88 -12.56
C ASP A 5 2.41 17.58 -12.68
N VAL A 6 2.29 18.80 -12.15
CA VAL A 6 1.13 19.64 -12.41
C VAL A 6 1.02 19.98 -13.90
N ARG A 7 2.17 20.13 -14.57
CA ARG A 7 2.25 20.46 -16.00
C ARG A 7 2.93 19.35 -16.77
N PHE A 8 2.24 18.74 -17.72
CA PHE A 8 2.84 17.80 -18.67
C PHE A 8 2.27 17.95 -20.09
N LEU A 9 2.93 17.31 -21.05
CA LEU A 9 2.50 17.34 -22.44
C LEU A 9 1.27 16.44 -22.63
N ARG A 10 0.20 17.01 -23.19
CA ARG A 10 -0.97 16.26 -23.66
C ARG A 10 -1.13 16.50 -25.16
N LYS A 11 -1.04 15.44 -25.97
CA LYS A 11 -1.06 15.50 -27.43
C LYS A 11 -0.05 16.51 -28.02
N GLY A 12 1.17 16.59 -27.45
CA GLY A 12 2.21 17.49 -27.92
C GLY A 12 2.11 18.94 -27.46
N THR A 13 1.05 19.32 -26.75
CA THR A 13 0.86 20.67 -26.20
C THR A 13 1.03 20.66 -24.67
N LYS A 14 1.71 21.68 -24.14
CA LYS A 14 1.94 21.81 -22.69
C LYS A 14 0.70 22.44 -22.05
N TYR A 15 -0.03 21.64 -21.27
CA TYR A 15 -1.16 22.10 -20.48
C TYR A 15 -0.72 22.48 -19.06
N SER A 16 -1.15 23.66 -18.60
CA SER A 16 -0.77 24.19 -17.28
C SER A 16 -1.36 23.40 -16.12
N GLU A 17 -2.48 22.71 -16.32
CA GLU A 17 -3.28 22.06 -15.27
C GLU A 17 -3.48 20.55 -15.51
N ALA A 18 -2.72 19.95 -16.43
CA ALA A 18 -2.91 18.56 -16.82
C ALA A 18 -2.80 17.57 -15.63
N GLY A 19 -1.94 17.85 -14.65
CA GLY A 19 -1.81 17.05 -13.44
C GLY A 19 -3.01 17.18 -12.49
N LEU A 20 -3.63 18.36 -12.45
CA LEU A 20 -4.84 18.60 -11.66
C LEU A 20 -6.05 17.88 -12.27
N ASP A 21 -6.20 17.96 -13.59
CA ASP A 21 -7.27 17.24 -14.31
C ASP A 21 -7.11 15.72 -14.12
N PHE A 22 -5.88 15.24 -14.19
CA PHE A 22 -5.58 13.84 -13.92
C PHE A 22 -5.92 13.47 -12.47
N ALA A 23 -5.59 14.30 -11.49
CA ALA A 23 -5.91 14.07 -10.09
C ALA A 23 -7.42 14.01 -9.84
N LYS A 24 -8.20 14.94 -10.44
CA LYS A 24 -9.66 14.92 -10.40
C LYS A 24 -10.23 13.61 -10.95
N TRP A 25 -9.81 13.25 -12.15
CA TRP A 25 -10.24 12.01 -12.79
C TRP A 25 -9.88 10.75 -11.97
N ALA A 26 -8.66 10.69 -11.39
CA ALA A 26 -8.26 9.58 -10.55
C ALA A 26 -9.11 9.46 -9.28
N ARG A 27 -9.50 10.61 -8.68
CA ARG A 27 -10.39 10.65 -7.51
C ARG A 27 -11.83 10.20 -7.82
N GLU A 28 -12.31 10.45 -9.03
CA GLU A 28 -13.63 9.94 -9.48
C GLU A 28 -13.64 8.40 -9.56
N ILE A 29 -12.49 7.79 -9.93
CA ILE A 29 -12.36 6.33 -10.01
C ILE A 29 -12.20 5.70 -8.62
N ASP A 30 -11.31 6.26 -7.82
CA ASP A 30 -11.03 5.80 -6.45
C ASP A 30 -10.66 6.99 -5.55
N PRO A 31 -11.59 7.45 -4.69
CA PRO A 31 -11.36 8.58 -3.79
C PRO A 31 -10.18 8.37 -2.82
N SER A 32 -9.73 7.14 -2.62
CA SER A 32 -8.64 6.78 -1.70
C SER A 32 -7.25 6.73 -2.34
N ILE A 33 -7.14 6.91 -3.67
CA ILE A 33 -5.84 6.86 -4.35
C ILE A 33 -4.90 7.95 -3.79
N PRO A 34 -3.72 7.59 -3.27
CA PRO A 34 -2.72 8.58 -2.92
C PRO A 34 -2.20 9.28 -4.18
N ILE A 35 -2.28 10.60 -4.20
CA ILE A 35 -1.81 11.44 -5.31
C ILE A 35 -0.81 12.44 -4.77
N LEU A 36 0.35 12.50 -5.42
CA LEU A 36 1.38 13.48 -5.17
C LEU A 36 1.61 14.31 -6.42
N LEU A 37 1.34 15.59 -6.35
CA LEU A 37 1.64 16.54 -7.41
C LEU A 37 2.94 17.27 -7.12
N GLN A 38 3.73 17.52 -8.15
CA GLN A 38 4.99 18.23 -8.02
C GLN A 38 5.06 19.42 -9.00
N SER A 39 5.63 20.53 -8.53
CA SER A 39 5.83 21.71 -9.37
C SER A 39 7.00 22.57 -8.89
N THR A 40 7.54 23.38 -9.78
CA THR A 40 8.48 24.47 -9.43
C THR A 40 7.75 25.74 -8.94
N GLN A 41 6.43 25.81 -9.10
CA GLN A 41 5.58 26.93 -8.71
C GLN A 41 4.84 26.57 -7.42
N ARG A 42 5.07 27.33 -6.36
CA ARG A 42 4.45 27.12 -5.05
C ARG A 42 2.94 27.38 -5.04
N GLU A 43 2.47 28.25 -5.92
CA GLU A 43 1.06 28.59 -6.08
C GLU A 43 0.20 27.35 -6.41
N ASN A 44 0.81 26.34 -7.01
CA ASN A 44 0.14 25.08 -7.34
C ASN A 44 -0.18 24.22 -6.11
N GLU A 45 0.35 24.53 -4.93
CA GLU A 45 0.04 23.83 -3.69
C GLU A 45 -1.44 24.01 -3.29
N THR A 46 -1.97 25.23 -3.43
CA THR A 46 -3.39 25.49 -3.17
C THR A 46 -4.29 24.64 -4.08
N MET A 47 -3.95 24.60 -5.38
CA MET A 47 -4.68 23.78 -6.36
C MET A 47 -4.57 22.26 -6.08
N ALA A 48 -3.42 21.79 -5.61
CA ALA A 48 -3.25 20.40 -5.19
C ALA A 48 -4.15 20.06 -4.00
N ASN A 49 -4.24 20.95 -3.02
CA ASN A 49 -5.11 20.79 -1.85
C ASN A 49 -6.59 20.71 -2.23
N GLU A 50 -7.05 21.50 -3.23
CA GLU A 50 -8.43 21.48 -3.72
C GLU A 50 -8.84 20.11 -4.30
N VAL A 51 -7.88 19.33 -4.83
CA VAL A 51 -8.10 17.98 -5.34
C VAL A 51 -7.68 16.88 -4.36
N ASN A 52 -7.45 17.23 -3.09
CA ASN A 52 -6.95 16.34 -2.05
C ASN A 52 -5.69 15.57 -2.46
N ALA A 53 -4.75 16.24 -3.13
CA ALA A 53 -3.44 15.71 -3.46
C ALA A 53 -2.36 16.32 -2.55
N ASP A 54 -1.38 15.51 -2.17
CA ASP A 54 -0.16 16.03 -1.55
C ASP A 54 0.65 16.83 -2.58
N PHE A 55 1.43 17.80 -2.10
CA PHE A 55 2.23 18.67 -2.97
C PHE A 55 3.71 18.63 -2.63
N LEU A 56 4.58 18.56 -3.65
CA LEU A 56 6.02 18.69 -3.55
C LEU A 56 6.55 19.83 -4.40
N HIS A 57 7.26 20.76 -3.76
CA HIS A 57 7.99 21.79 -4.49
C HIS A 57 9.32 21.22 -5.01
N LYS A 58 9.52 21.21 -6.36
CA LYS A 58 10.68 20.59 -7.01
C LYS A 58 12.03 21.17 -6.59
N ASN A 59 12.06 22.43 -6.19
CA ASN A 59 13.28 23.12 -5.73
C ASN A 59 13.42 23.10 -4.21
N SER A 60 12.63 22.29 -3.50
CA SER A 60 12.77 22.14 -2.05
C SER A 60 14.10 21.44 -1.71
N PRO A 61 14.87 21.91 -0.72
CA PRO A 61 16.06 21.20 -0.25
C PRO A 61 15.71 19.85 0.39
N THR A 62 14.48 19.64 0.79
CA THR A 62 13.97 18.41 1.41
C THR A 62 13.24 17.50 0.43
N LEU A 63 13.22 17.81 -0.90
CA LEU A 63 12.44 17.12 -1.91
C LEU A 63 12.52 15.59 -1.83
N LEU A 64 13.73 15.03 -1.75
CA LEU A 64 13.91 13.57 -1.71
C LEU A 64 13.42 12.96 -0.41
N ASN A 65 13.58 13.67 0.71
CA ASN A 65 13.08 13.21 2.00
C ASN A 65 11.55 13.26 2.05
N ASP A 66 10.94 14.32 1.51
CA ASP A 66 9.50 14.48 1.47
C ASP A 66 8.86 13.45 0.53
N LEU A 67 9.48 13.19 -0.63
CA LEU A 67 9.06 12.12 -1.55
C LEU A 67 9.16 10.75 -0.86
N ARG A 68 10.26 10.47 -0.17
CA ARG A 68 10.42 9.23 0.59
C ARG A 68 9.33 9.08 1.66
N ASN A 69 9.06 10.15 2.41
CA ASN A 69 8.03 10.14 3.46
C ASN A 69 6.64 9.88 2.87
N PHE A 70 6.31 10.50 1.73
CA PHE A 70 5.08 10.23 1.00
C PHE A 70 4.99 8.75 0.56
N MET A 71 6.06 8.20 0.00
CA MET A 71 6.09 6.80 -0.45
C MET A 71 5.96 5.82 0.72
N VAL A 72 6.63 6.09 1.83
CA VAL A 72 6.51 5.26 3.05
C VAL A 72 5.10 5.32 3.62
N ALA A 73 4.50 6.51 3.66
CA ALA A 73 3.19 6.70 4.25
C ALA A 73 2.06 6.11 3.40
N ASN A 74 2.15 6.21 2.08
CA ASN A 74 1.05 5.93 1.18
C ASN A 74 1.24 4.64 0.34
N PHE A 75 2.47 4.29 -0.02
CA PHE A 75 2.76 3.13 -0.88
C PHE A 75 3.23 1.90 -0.10
N GLY A 76 3.29 2.00 1.22
CA GLY A 76 3.64 0.87 2.08
C GLY A 76 5.12 0.50 2.05
N PHE A 77 6.00 1.36 1.54
CA PHE A 77 7.45 1.15 1.61
C PHE A 77 7.94 1.27 3.07
N GLY A 78 8.88 0.43 3.46
CA GLY A 78 9.39 0.41 4.83
C GLY A 78 8.45 -0.33 5.80
N ASP A 79 8.60 -0.03 7.10
CA ASP A 79 7.76 -0.64 8.15
C ASP A 79 6.32 -0.18 8.07
N PHE A 80 5.39 -1.06 8.42
CA PHE A 80 4.03 -0.64 8.68
C PHE A 80 3.97 0.01 10.05
N VAL A 81 3.47 1.24 10.09
CA VAL A 81 3.30 1.98 11.35
C VAL A 81 1.82 2.06 11.68
N PHE A 82 1.40 1.30 12.68
CA PHE A 82 0.03 1.37 13.19
C PHE A 82 -0.18 2.69 13.92
N ARG A 83 -1.20 3.44 13.51
CA ARG A 83 -1.52 4.77 14.06
C ARG A 83 -2.98 4.89 14.39
N LEU A 84 -3.28 5.70 15.40
CA LEU A 84 -4.62 6.20 15.66
C LEU A 84 -5.00 7.30 14.64
N PRO A 85 -6.28 7.66 14.52
CA PRO A 85 -6.73 8.77 13.66
C PRO A 85 -6.01 10.10 13.92
N ASN A 86 -5.57 10.35 15.15
CA ASN A 86 -4.80 11.52 15.55
C ASN A 86 -3.29 11.42 15.20
N LYS A 87 -2.91 10.43 14.38
CA LYS A 87 -1.54 10.12 13.91
C LYS A 87 -0.58 9.59 14.97
N LYS A 88 -1.03 9.37 16.23
CA LYS A 88 -0.20 8.76 17.27
C LYS A 88 0.13 7.31 16.90
N GLU A 89 1.41 6.97 16.91
CA GLU A 89 1.91 5.60 16.69
C GLU A 89 1.54 4.73 17.90
N VAL A 90 1.04 3.52 17.62
CA VAL A 90 0.67 2.52 18.64
C VAL A 90 1.44 1.22 18.50
N ASP A 91 1.93 0.90 17.29
CA ASP A 91 2.75 -0.29 17.02
C ASP A 91 3.45 -0.16 15.67
N ARG A 92 4.38 -1.11 15.36
CA ARG A 92 5.16 -1.13 14.14
C ARG A 92 5.45 -2.57 13.70
N ALA A 93 5.44 -2.81 12.38
CA ALA A 93 5.73 -4.12 11.79
C ALA A 93 6.65 -3.99 10.59
N SER A 94 7.74 -4.75 10.57
CA SER A 94 8.68 -4.87 9.44
C SER A 94 8.41 -6.13 8.61
N THR A 95 7.80 -7.15 9.21
CA THR A 95 7.49 -8.45 8.58
C THR A 95 6.00 -8.72 8.58
N LEU A 96 5.56 -9.65 7.71
CA LEU A 96 4.15 -10.06 7.66
C LEU A 96 3.68 -10.71 8.97
N GLU A 97 4.58 -11.41 9.67
CA GLU A 97 4.29 -12.03 10.97
C GLU A 97 4.06 -10.95 12.05
N GLN A 98 4.96 -9.95 12.13
CA GLN A 98 4.78 -8.81 13.04
C GLN A 98 3.52 -8.01 12.70
N PHE A 99 3.22 -7.87 11.40
CA PHE A 99 2.00 -7.21 10.94
C PHE A 99 0.75 -7.95 11.42
N LEU A 100 0.72 -9.28 11.31
CA LEU A 100 -0.37 -10.11 11.82
C LEU A 100 -0.54 -9.94 13.34
N ASN A 101 0.57 -9.96 14.08
CA ASN A 101 0.56 -9.74 15.53
C ASN A 101 0.01 -8.35 15.87
N GLY A 102 0.43 -7.31 15.12
CA GLY A 102 -0.12 -5.97 15.26
C GLY A 102 -1.63 -5.93 15.04
N ILE A 103 -2.13 -6.53 13.95
CA ILE A 103 -3.58 -6.62 13.69
C ILE A 103 -4.34 -7.26 14.86
N GLN A 104 -3.74 -8.22 15.57
CA GLN A 104 -4.38 -8.89 16.73
C GLN A 104 -4.48 -7.98 17.96
N THR A 105 -3.58 -7.03 18.13
CA THR A 105 -3.38 -6.32 19.41
C THR A 105 -3.71 -4.82 19.36
N ILE A 106 -3.65 -4.17 18.20
CA ILE A 106 -3.90 -2.72 18.10
C ILE A 106 -5.33 -2.33 18.52
N PRO A 107 -5.54 -1.11 19.00
CA PRO A 107 -6.88 -0.58 19.25
C PRO A 107 -7.77 -0.61 18.01
N VAL A 108 -9.08 -0.83 18.20
CA VAL A 108 -10.06 -0.86 17.10
C VAL A 108 -10.03 0.42 16.27
N ASP A 109 -9.86 1.58 16.88
CA ASP A 109 -9.77 2.87 16.19
C ASP A 109 -8.60 2.91 15.19
N SER A 110 -7.45 2.32 15.55
CA SER A 110 -6.30 2.17 14.65
C SER A 110 -6.62 1.22 13.50
N LEU A 111 -7.28 0.10 13.80
CA LEU A 111 -7.69 -0.88 12.79
C LEU A 111 -8.62 -0.26 11.76
N LEU A 112 -9.67 0.44 12.19
CA LEU A 112 -10.63 1.12 11.33
C LEU A 112 -9.98 2.22 10.50
N PHE A 113 -9.11 3.04 11.10
CA PHE A 113 -8.35 4.09 10.42
C PHE A 113 -7.55 3.53 9.24
N HIS A 114 -6.81 2.45 9.45
CA HIS A 114 -5.97 1.85 8.42
C HIS A 114 -6.79 1.08 7.36
N ALA A 115 -7.86 0.41 7.76
CA ALA A 115 -8.73 -0.31 6.82
C ALA A 115 -9.44 0.65 5.85
N ASN A 116 -10.02 1.74 6.35
CA ASN A 116 -10.71 2.73 5.54
C ASN A 116 -9.80 3.47 4.54
N SER A 117 -8.49 3.53 4.83
CA SER A 117 -7.50 4.19 3.99
C SER A 117 -6.71 3.21 3.10
N HIS A 118 -7.10 1.93 3.04
CA HIS A 118 -6.41 0.86 2.31
C HIS A 118 -4.92 0.70 2.65
N HIS A 119 -4.47 1.20 3.79
CA HIS A 119 -3.05 1.15 4.19
C HIS A 119 -2.54 -0.29 4.27
N PHE A 120 -3.36 -1.23 4.75
CA PHE A 120 -3.01 -2.65 4.85
C PHE A 120 -2.71 -3.25 3.47
N SER A 121 -3.61 -3.07 2.51
CA SER A 121 -3.43 -3.62 1.15
C SER A 121 -2.23 -2.98 0.43
N ASN A 122 -1.99 -1.68 0.63
CA ASN A 122 -0.84 -0.99 0.04
C ASN A 122 0.48 -1.54 0.57
N TRP A 123 0.59 -1.72 1.89
CA TRP A 123 1.80 -2.27 2.52
C TRP A 123 2.08 -3.72 2.11
N ILE A 124 1.04 -4.53 2.00
CA ILE A 124 1.12 -5.92 1.55
C ILE A 124 1.51 -6.00 0.06
N ALA A 125 0.97 -5.11 -0.79
CA ALA A 125 1.33 -5.02 -2.21
C ALA A 125 2.80 -4.66 -2.41
N ALA A 126 3.34 -3.74 -1.60
CA ALA A 126 4.76 -3.34 -1.65
C ALA A 126 5.71 -4.51 -1.32
N ARG A 127 5.21 -5.58 -0.71
CA ARG A 127 5.94 -6.83 -0.42
C ARG A 127 5.69 -7.93 -1.44
N THR A 128 5.15 -7.58 -2.61
CA THR A 128 4.83 -8.51 -3.72
C THR A 128 3.77 -9.57 -3.41
N GLU A 129 3.09 -9.46 -2.26
CA GLU A 129 1.98 -10.34 -1.88
C GLU A 129 0.66 -9.90 -2.55
N PHE A 130 0.67 -9.79 -3.88
CA PHE A 130 -0.41 -9.18 -4.68
C PHE A 130 -1.76 -9.86 -4.51
N ARG A 131 -1.80 -11.19 -4.30
CA ARG A 131 -3.05 -11.92 -4.09
C ARG A 131 -3.70 -11.55 -2.76
N LEU A 132 -2.92 -11.46 -1.69
CA LEU A 132 -3.40 -11.02 -0.38
C LEU A 132 -3.81 -9.54 -0.45
N ALA A 133 -2.96 -8.68 -1.01
CA ALA A 133 -3.25 -7.26 -1.18
C ALA A 133 -4.58 -7.02 -1.92
N SER A 134 -4.83 -7.76 -3.02
CA SER A 134 -6.09 -7.66 -3.78
C SER A 134 -7.30 -8.09 -2.97
N ARG A 135 -7.19 -9.08 -2.08
CA ARG A 135 -8.28 -9.46 -1.17
C ARG A 135 -8.51 -8.42 -0.10
N LEU A 136 -7.44 -7.95 0.57
CA LEU A 136 -7.55 -6.92 1.61
C LEU A 136 -8.10 -5.60 1.07
N ARG A 137 -7.81 -5.24 -0.19
CA ARG A 137 -8.32 -4.00 -0.80
C ARG A 137 -9.83 -3.99 -0.97
N LYS A 138 -10.48 -5.15 -1.00
CA LYS A 138 -11.94 -5.29 -1.12
C LYS A 138 -12.66 -5.27 0.22
N ILE A 139 -11.91 -5.19 1.33
CA ILE A 139 -12.44 -5.19 2.69
C ILE A 139 -12.62 -3.75 3.14
N PHE A 140 -13.85 -3.36 3.40
CA PHE A 140 -14.19 -2.05 3.95
C PHE A 140 -14.72 -2.20 5.36
N ALA A 141 -14.41 -1.23 6.24
CA ALA A 141 -14.84 -1.28 7.63
C ALA A 141 -16.38 -1.28 7.76
N HIS A 142 -17.09 -0.62 6.86
CA HIS A 142 -18.55 -0.55 6.86
C HIS A 142 -19.26 -1.87 6.48
N ASP A 143 -18.52 -2.86 5.94
CA ASP A 143 -19.06 -4.20 5.65
C ASP A 143 -19.22 -5.04 6.93
N PHE A 144 -18.68 -4.58 8.04
CA PHE A 144 -18.67 -5.29 9.32
C PHE A 144 -19.49 -4.56 10.37
N LYS A 145 -20.24 -5.35 11.18
CA LYS A 145 -21.07 -4.82 12.25
C LYS A 145 -20.25 -4.10 13.32
N ASP A 146 -19.03 -4.57 13.57
CA ASP A 146 -18.11 -3.99 14.54
C ASP A 146 -16.64 -4.24 14.16
N GLY A 147 -15.71 -3.54 14.80
CA GLY A 147 -14.29 -3.62 14.53
C GLY A 147 -13.66 -4.97 14.88
N GLU A 148 -14.22 -5.75 15.79
CA GLU A 148 -13.67 -7.07 16.12
C GLU A 148 -14.03 -8.12 15.06
N LEU A 149 -15.18 -8.02 14.40
CA LEU A 149 -15.51 -8.85 13.24
C LEU A 149 -14.58 -8.54 12.07
N LEU A 150 -14.29 -7.26 11.82
CA LEU A 150 -13.27 -6.85 10.84
C LEU A 150 -11.91 -7.43 11.18
N ARG A 151 -11.46 -7.32 12.46
CA ARG A 151 -10.21 -7.88 12.95
C ARG A 151 -10.09 -9.38 12.65
N ASN A 152 -11.09 -10.14 13.04
CA ASN A 152 -11.12 -11.58 12.85
C ASN A 152 -11.08 -11.96 11.37
N HIS A 153 -11.76 -11.18 10.51
CA HIS A 153 -11.73 -11.39 9.06
C HIS A 153 -10.34 -11.12 8.48
N LEU A 154 -9.69 -10.02 8.86
CA LEU A 154 -8.33 -9.69 8.42
C LEU A 154 -7.32 -10.77 8.86
N ILE A 155 -7.39 -11.22 10.11
CA ILE A 155 -6.54 -12.31 10.63
C ILE A 155 -6.71 -13.58 9.82
N LYS A 156 -7.94 -13.97 9.49
CA LYS A 156 -8.25 -15.15 8.68
C LYS A 156 -7.64 -15.04 7.28
N GLU A 157 -7.80 -13.89 6.62
CA GLU A 157 -7.26 -13.66 5.28
C GLU A 157 -5.72 -13.74 5.24
N ILE A 158 -5.06 -13.14 6.24
CA ILE A 158 -3.60 -13.12 6.34
C ILE A 158 -3.07 -14.53 6.64
N ASN A 159 -3.65 -15.25 7.61
CA ASN A 159 -3.26 -16.63 7.95
C ASN A 159 -3.41 -17.57 6.74
N SER A 160 -4.53 -17.50 6.03
CA SER A 160 -4.75 -18.30 4.82
C SER A 160 -3.68 -18.06 3.75
N ASN A 161 -3.14 -16.85 3.64
CA ASN A 161 -2.05 -16.55 2.72
C ASN A 161 -0.72 -17.14 3.18
N ILE A 162 -0.42 -17.06 4.46
CA ILE A 162 0.81 -17.60 5.06
C ILE A 162 0.84 -19.12 4.89
N ASP A 163 -0.26 -19.82 5.17
CA ASP A 163 -0.35 -21.27 5.05
C ASP A 163 -0.20 -21.74 3.60
N ASN A 164 -0.88 -21.11 2.66
CA ASN A 164 -0.74 -21.39 1.22
C ASN A 164 0.69 -21.19 0.71
N SER A 165 1.40 -20.20 1.26
CA SER A 165 2.80 -19.93 0.90
C SER A 165 3.74 -20.99 1.43
N LYS A 166 3.51 -21.51 2.65
CA LYS A 166 4.28 -22.61 3.25
C LYS A 166 4.08 -23.92 2.47
N GLU A 167 2.85 -24.26 2.10
CA GLU A 167 2.55 -25.47 1.32
C GLU A 167 3.26 -25.45 -0.04
N LYS A 168 3.18 -24.33 -0.78
CA LYS A 168 3.88 -24.21 -2.06
C LYS A 168 5.39 -24.35 -1.93
N PHE A 169 5.98 -23.81 -0.86
CA PHE A 169 7.42 -23.95 -0.61
C PHE A 169 7.81 -25.40 -0.36
N LEU A 170 7.02 -26.15 0.41
CA LEU A 170 7.24 -27.57 0.70
C LEU A 170 7.11 -28.43 -0.57
N ASP A 171 6.10 -28.19 -1.40
CA ASP A 171 5.90 -28.90 -2.67
C ASP A 171 7.03 -28.65 -3.67
N THR A 172 7.49 -27.41 -3.77
CA THR A 172 8.63 -27.06 -4.64
C THR A 172 9.90 -27.75 -4.18
N LYS A 173 10.13 -27.85 -2.87
CA LYS A 173 11.31 -28.50 -2.28
C LYS A 173 11.27 -30.02 -2.47
N SER A 174 10.09 -30.62 -2.34
CA SER A 174 9.89 -32.07 -2.57
C SER A 174 10.05 -32.45 -4.04
N SER A 175 9.55 -31.62 -4.95
CA SER A 175 9.68 -31.80 -6.42
C SER A 175 11.14 -31.70 -6.87
N LYS A 176 11.90 -30.71 -6.35
CA LYS A 176 13.35 -30.60 -6.64
C LYS A 176 14.14 -31.82 -6.14
N ARG A 177 13.82 -32.32 -4.94
CA ARG A 177 14.47 -33.56 -4.41
C ARG A 177 14.17 -34.77 -5.27
N ARG A 178 12.93 -34.95 -5.76
CA ARG A 178 12.56 -36.05 -6.65
C ARG A 178 13.30 -35.98 -7.99
N ALA A 179 13.41 -34.77 -8.58
CA ALA A 179 14.12 -34.55 -9.83
C ALA A 179 15.63 -34.87 -9.70
N GLN A 180 16.27 -34.44 -8.60
CA GLN A 180 17.68 -34.75 -8.34
C GLN A 180 17.91 -36.27 -8.16
N LYS A 181 17.04 -36.98 -7.45
CA LYS A 181 17.13 -38.44 -7.25
C LYS A 181 16.95 -39.20 -8.57
N SER A 182 16.04 -38.77 -9.43
CA SER A 182 15.83 -39.34 -10.76
C SER A 182 17.03 -39.16 -11.69
N ASN A 183 17.68 -38.01 -11.66
CA ASN A 183 18.87 -37.73 -12.45
C ASN A 183 20.08 -38.56 -11.98
N PHE A 184 20.23 -38.77 -10.68
CA PHE A 184 21.30 -39.62 -10.13
C PHE A 184 21.16 -41.09 -10.56
N LEU A 185 19.92 -41.61 -10.58
CA LEU A 185 19.62 -43.00 -11.00
C LEU A 185 19.74 -43.21 -12.53
N ARG A 186 19.81 -42.17 -13.35
CA ARG A 186 20.02 -42.27 -14.82
C ARG A 186 21.48 -42.25 -15.21
N LEU A 187 22.38 -41.86 -14.32
CA LEU A 187 23.82 -41.74 -14.56
C LEU A 187 24.64 -42.89 -13.94
N SER A 188 23.97 -43.78 -13.22
CA SER A 188 24.51 -45.07 -12.73
C SER A 188 24.03 -46.24 -13.59
#